data_57c6c51da7511e9ab6b1dac778830464
#
_entry.id   57c6c51da7511e9ab6b1dac778830464
#
_cell.length_a   1.000
_cell.length_b   1.000
_cell.length_c   1.000
_cell.angle_alpha   90.00
_cell.angle_beta   90.00
_cell.angle_gamma   90.00
#
_symmetry.space_group_name_H-M   'P 1'
#
loop_
_entity.id
_entity.type
_entity.pdbx_description
1 polymer ?
#
loop_
_entity_poly.entity_id
_entity_poly.type
_entity_poly.pdbx_seq_one_letter_code
_entity_poly.pdbx_strand_id
1 'polypeptide(L)'
;VIIYPMNALANSQYEDFAERLDGTGLRLGLYTGDTPHNPDEAPEFLRQFGREEAFDSEVVSREEMQDDPPDILMTNYVMLDLILTRHDDKKLFPEMHEGVLQYLVLDEIHTYTGHQGADVAALVRRLKQNTDAGEELVCVGTSATVQSDEGIDANDEIAEFTGKIFGEGVDADNVVRESHYPLPLSDDEPLPNDIEVTESDIATFDG
;
A
#
# COMPACT_ATOMS: atom_id res chain seq x y z
N VAL A 1 8.91 -0.13 0.32
CA VAL A 1 8.16 0.72 1.28
C VAL A 1 6.75 0.90 0.77
N ILE A 2 5.74 0.71 1.64
CA ILE A 2 4.32 0.92 1.34
C ILE A 2 3.79 2.05 2.23
N ILE A 3 3.20 3.07 1.62
CA ILE A 3 2.70 4.25 2.31
C ILE A 3 1.18 4.27 2.22
N TYR A 4 0.53 4.27 3.37
CA TYR A 4 -0.92 4.34 3.51
C TYR A 4 -1.40 5.75 3.89
N PRO A 5 -2.60 6.17 3.47
CA PRO A 5 -3.13 7.48 3.85
C PRO A 5 -3.50 7.55 5.33
N MET A 6 -3.83 6.42 5.97
CA MET A 6 -4.25 6.36 7.37
C MET A 6 -3.83 5.06 8.06
N ASN A 7 -3.65 5.13 9.39
CA ASN A 7 -3.22 3.98 10.20
C ASN A 7 -4.21 2.79 10.15
N ALA A 8 -5.52 3.06 10.15
CA ALA A 8 -6.51 2.00 10.14
C ALA A 8 -6.37 1.07 8.92
N LEU A 9 -6.09 1.66 7.75
CA LEU A 9 -5.85 0.88 6.53
C LEU A 9 -4.52 0.14 6.61
N ALA A 10 -3.46 0.82 7.07
CA ALA A 10 -2.15 0.20 7.27
C ALA A 10 -2.24 -1.01 8.22
N ASN A 11 -2.98 -0.88 9.33
CA ASN A 11 -3.15 -1.96 10.31
C ASN A 11 -3.90 -3.16 9.71
N SER A 12 -5.00 -2.91 8.97
CA SER A 12 -5.76 -3.99 8.34
C SER A 12 -4.94 -4.74 7.29
N GLN A 13 -4.21 -4.02 6.47
CA GLN A 13 -3.33 -4.63 5.46
C GLN A 13 -2.13 -5.34 6.08
N TYR A 14 -1.60 -4.81 7.19
CA TYR A 14 -0.50 -5.44 7.91
C TYR A 14 -0.85 -6.83 8.41
N GLU A 15 -2.05 -7.02 8.96
CA GLU A 15 -2.52 -8.33 9.43
C GLU A 15 -2.58 -9.33 8.28
N ASP A 16 -3.18 -8.95 7.14
CA ASP A 16 -3.26 -9.79 5.95
C ASP A 16 -1.88 -10.15 5.37
N PHE A 17 -0.95 -9.19 5.34
CA PHE A 17 0.40 -9.42 4.86
C PHE A 17 1.21 -10.29 5.81
N ALA A 18 1.09 -10.08 7.13
CA ALA A 18 1.82 -10.85 8.12
C ALA A 18 1.49 -12.35 8.03
N GLU A 19 0.19 -12.69 7.91
CA GLU A 19 -0.25 -14.08 7.73
C GLU A 19 0.25 -14.68 6.41
N ARG A 20 0.16 -13.93 5.30
CA ARG A 20 0.55 -14.40 3.96
C ARG A 20 2.06 -14.58 3.79
N LEU A 21 2.85 -13.80 4.49
CA LEU A 21 4.31 -13.84 4.43
C LEU A 21 4.92 -14.85 5.40
N ASP A 22 4.12 -15.41 6.31
CA ASP A 22 4.62 -16.39 7.26
C ASP A 22 5.28 -17.59 6.56
N GLY A 23 6.46 -17.96 7.01
CA GLY A 23 7.26 -19.03 6.42
C GLY A 23 7.90 -18.72 5.04
N THR A 24 7.75 -17.52 4.48
CA THR A 24 8.41 -17.13 3.21
C THR A 24 9.86 -16.69 3.38
N GLY A 25 10.26 -16.33 4.58
CA GLY A 25 11.56 -15.75 4.90
C GLY A 25 11.65 -14.23 4.64
N LEU A 26 10.59 -13.60 4.14
CA LEU A 26 10.51 -12.14 4.03
C LEU A 26 10.08 -11.53 5.36
N ARG A 27 10.66 -10.37 5.69
CA ARG A 27 10.40 -9.65 6.94
C ARG A 27 9.51 -8.45 6.69
N LEU A 28 8.49 -8.30 7.53
CA LEU A 28 7.48 -7.25 7.48
C LEU A 28 7.54 -6.40 8.74
N GLY A 29 7.54 -5.08 8.60
CA GLY A 29 7.44 -4.15 9.72
C GLY A 29 6.35 -3.11 9.48
N LEU A 30 5.54 -2.84 10.52
CA LEU A 30 4.60 -1.73 10.54
C LEU A 30 5.15 -0.60 11.41
N TYR A 31 5.48 0.54 10.80
CA TYR A 31 6.03 1.69 11.50
C TYR A 31 5.03 2.84 11.52
N THR A 32 4.28 2.92 12.63
CA THR A 32 3.26 3.96 12.88
C THR A 32 3.45 4.60 14.25
N GLY A 33 2.56 5.50 14.63
CA GLY A 33 2.57 6.09 15.98
C GLY A 33 2.41 5.06 17.08
N ASP A 34 1.69 3.99 16.81
CA ASP A 34 1.31 2.95 17.77
C ASP A 34 2.33 1.80 17.85
N THR A 35 3.32 1.78 16.95
CA THR A 35 4.38 0.76 16.96
C THR A 35 5.22 0.85 18.24
N PRO A 36 5.36 -0.25 19.00
CA PRO A 36 6.09 -0.26 20.26
C PRO A 36 7.57 0.09 20.07
N HIS A 37 8.16 0.69 21.10
CA HIS A 37 9.58 1.01 21.07
C HIS A 37 10.43 -0.24 21.25
N ASN A 38 10.06 -1.08 22.23
CA ASN A 38 10.83 -2.25 22.66
C ASN A 38 10.10 -3.55 22.32
N PRO A 39 10.80 -4.66 22.12
CA PRO A 39 10.19 -5.98 21.90
C PRO A 39 9.30 -6.43 23.06
N ASP A 40 9.58 -6.03 24.30
CA ASP A 40 8.80 -6.39 25.49
C ASP A 40 7.35 -5.85 25.42
N GLU A 41 7.09 -4.82 24.64
CA GLU A 41 5.77 -4.22 24.44
C GLU A 41 5.00 -4.87 23.28
N ALA A 42 5.63 -5.75 22.51
CA ALA A 42 5.05 -6.42 21.34
C ALA A 42 3.74 -7.17 21.65
N PRO A 43 3.57 -7.91 22.77
CA PRO A 43 2.31 -8.61 23.04
C PRO A 43 1.12 -7.67 23.23
N GLU A 44 1.32 -6.45 23.75
CA GLU A 44 0.24 -5.46 23.88
C GLU A 44 -0.15 -4.90 22.49
N PHE A 45 0.83 -4.64 21.65
CA PHE A 45 0.60 -4.21 20.28
C PHE A 45 -0.14 -5.27 19.47
N LEU A 46 0.24 -6.53 19.56
CA LEU A 46 -0.36 -7.64 18.82
C LEU A 46 -1.81 -7.92 19.23
N ARG A 47 -2.21 -7.58 20.47
CA ARG A 47 -3.60 -7.73 20.93
C ARG A 47 -4.60 -6.90 20.13
N GLN A 48 -4.19 -5.78 19.54
CA GLN A 48 -5.08 -5.01 18.65
C GLN A 48 -5.46 -5.78 17.37
N PHE A 49 -4.65 -6.80 17.01
CA PHE A 49 -4.91 -7.75 15.92
C PHE A 49 -5.48 -9.08 16.41
N GLY A 50 -5.91 -9.16 17.68
CA GLY A 50 -6.48 -10.38 18.28
C GLY A 50 -5.46 -11.50 18.53
N ARG A 51 -4.16 -11.21 18.52
CA ARG A 51 -3.04 -12.14 18.70
C ARG A 51 -2.20 -11.76 19.91
N GLU A 52 -1.45 -12.73 20.45
CA GLU A 52 -0.44 -12.49 21.48
C GLU A 52 0.99 -12.80 21.00
N GLU A 53 1.11 -13.55 19.91
CA GLU A 53 2.37 -13.96 19.31
C GLU A 53 2.50 -13.41 17.89
N ALA A 54 3.71 -13.02 17.50
CA ALA A 54 4.05 -12.58 16.17
C ALA A 54 4.23 -13.79 15.25
N PHE A 55 3.98 -13.62 13.96
CA PHE A 55 4.44 -14.55 12.93
C PHE A 55 5.97 -14.42 12.73
N ASP A 56 6.60 -15.44 12.19
CA ASP A 56 8.04 -15.42 11.91
C ASP A 56 8.47 -14.31 10.95
N SER A 57 7.54 -13.85 10.13
CA SER A 57 7.73 -12.73 9.18
C SER A 57 7.73 -11.34 9.84
N GLU A 58 7.19 -11.20 11.05
CA GLU A 58 6.97 -9.89 11.65
C GLU A 58 8.17 -9.37 12.43
N VAL A 59 8.47 -8.08 12.21
CA VAL A 59 9.37 -7.29 13.05
C VAL A 59 8.50 -6.26 13.77
N VAL A 60 8.26 -6.46 15.08
CA VAL A 60 7.16 -5.79 15.76
C VAL A 60 7.55 -4.48 16.44
N SER A 61 8.82 -4.32 16.86
CA SER A 61 9.27 -3.14 17.58
C SER A 61 10.15 -2.22 16.72
N ARG A 62 10.17 -0.93 17.10
CA ARG A 62 11.03 0.06 16.41
C ARG A 62 12.51 -0.25 16.60
N GLU A 63 12.90 -0.73 17.77
CA GLU A 63 14.28 -1.09 18.07
C GLU A 63 14.76 -2.21 17.14
N GLU A 64 13.97 -3.26 16.99
CA GLU A 64 14.29 -4.36 16.07
C GLU A 64 14.37 -3.90 14.62
N MET A 65 13.41 -3.07 14.16
CA MET A 65 13.41 -2.53 12.81
C MET A 65 14.60 -1.60 12.54
N GLN A 66 15.07 -0.86 13.56
CA GLN A 66 16.22 0.02 13.43
C GLN A 66 17.55 -0.73 13.44
N ASP A 67 17.60 -1.87 14.15
CA ASP A 67 18.80 -2.71 14.22
C ASP A 67 18.93 -3.60 12.97
N ASP A 68 17.81 -4.09 12.45
CA ASP A 68 17.75 -4.93 11.26
C ASP A 68 16.47 -4.63 10.46
N PRO A 69 16.52 -3.67 9.51
CA PRO A 69 15.37 -3.20 8.76
C PRO A 69 14.62 -4.32 8.02
N PRO A 70 13.27 -4.29 8.01
CA PRO A 70 12.48 -5.29 7.32
C PRO A 70 12.55 -5.15 5.80
N ASP A 71 12.32 -6.24 5.07
CA ASP A 71 12.24 -6.23 3.59
C ASP A 71 11.04 -5.39 3.12
N ILE A 72 9.94 -5.44 3.87
CA ILE A 72 8.72 -4.68 3.60
C ILE A 72 8.41 -3.77 4.79
N LEU A 73 8.50 -2.46 4.58
CA LEU A 73 8.14 -1.46 5.56
C LEU A 73 6.79 -0.84 5.20
N MET A 74 5.81 -1.01 6.07
CA MET A 74 4.49 -0.39 5.98
C MET A 74 4.41 0.81 6.91
N THR A 75 3.96 1.96 6.42
CA THR A 75 3.90 3.20 7.20
C THR A 75 2.84 4.15 6.64
N ASN A 76 2.67 5.30 7.26
CA ASN A 76 1.93 6.42 6.70
C ASN A 76 2.88 7.59 6.35
N TYR A 77 2.40 8.53 5.55
CA TYR A 77 3.22 9.64 5.06
C TYR A 77 3.77 10.54 6.20
N VAL A 78 3.02 10.70 7.31
CA VAL A 78 3.45 11.49 8.47
C VAL A 78 4.61 10.80 9.18
N MET A 79 4.50 9.49 9.38
CA MET A 79 5.57 8.71 10.01
C MET A 79 6.80 8.62 9.13
N LEU A 80 6.64 8.48 7.81
CA LEU A 80 7.77 8.52 6.89
C LEU A 80 8.53 9.86 6.97
N ASP A 81 7.81 10.98 7.07
CA ASP A 81 8.43 12.29 7.28
C ASP A 81 9.25 12.33 8.57
N LEU A 82 8.73 11.77 9.65
CA LEU A 82 9.44 11.65 10.92
C LEU A 82 10.67 10.73 10.82
N ILE A 83 10.54 9.58 10.15
CA ILE A 83 11.67 8.66 9.91
C ILE A 83 12.81 9.37 9.19
N LEU A 84 12.51 10.14 8.16
CA LEU A 84 13.52 10.86 7.37
C LEU A 84 14.14 12.05 8.11
N THR A 85 13.55 12.52 9.20
CA THR A 85 14.01 13.70 9.95
C THR A 85 14.66 13.35 11.29
N ARG A 86 14.18 12.32 11.98
CA ARG A 86 14.69 11.92 13.30
C ARG A 86 15.97 11.11 13.17
N HIS A 87 16.94 11.40 14.04
CA HIS A 87 18.25 10.77 13.97
C HIS A 87 18.19 9.24 14.21
N ASP A 88 17.43 8.82 15.19
CA ASP A 88 17.32 7.39 15.55
C ASP A 88 16.55 6.61 14.49
N ASP A 89 15.48 7.18 13.95
CA ASP A 89 14.63 6.55 12.95
C ASP A 89 15.31 6.42 11.58
N LYS A 90 16.32 7.26 11.29
CA LYS A 90 17.13 7.17 10.07
C LYS A 90 17.86 5.83 9.91
N LYS A 91 18.04 5.08 10.99
CA LYS A 91 18.62 3.74 10.95
C LYS A 91 17.76 2.75 10.14
N LEU A 92 16.45 3.02 9.98
CA LEU A 92 15.57 2.25 9.08
C LEU A 92 16.02 2.34 7.61
N PHE A 93 16.70 3.41 7.26
CA PHE A 93 17.32 3.60 5.97
C PHE A 93 18.84 3.81 6.20
N PRO A 94 19.58 2.76 6.61
CA PRO A 94 21.04 2.86 6.76
C PRO A 94 21.63 3.31 5.43
N GLU A 95 22.89 3.79 5.42
CA GLU A 95 23.56 4.28 4.20
C GLU A 95 23.19 3.42 2.99
N MET A 96 22.13 3.84 2.32
CA MET A 96 21.56 3.07 1.22
C MET A 96 22.39 3.30 -0.01
N HIS A 97 22.70 2.21 -0.67
CA HIS A 97 23.26 2.21 -2.01
C HIS A 97 22.12 2.10 -3.02
N GLU A 98 22.37 2.53 -4.24
CA GLU A 98 21.46 2.31 -5.37
C GLU A 98 20.98 0.85 -5.40
N GLY A 99 19.66 0.67 -5.58
CA GLY A 99 19.02 -0.66 -5.66
C GLY A 99 18.58 -1.28 -4.32
N VAL A 100 18.82 -0.67 -3.16
CA VAL A 100 18.30 -1.18 -1.88
C VAL A 100 16.80 -0.90 -1.75
N LEU A 101 16.35 0.33 -2.06
CA LEU A 101 14.93 0.63 -2.18
C LEU A 101 14.47 0.31 -3.60
N GLN A 102 13.81 -0.84 -3.75
CA GLN A 102 13.37 -1.33 -5.06
C GLN A 102 11.93 -0.94 -5.41
N TYR A 103 11.07 -0.85 -4.40
CA TYR A 103 9.65 -0.55 -4.58
C TYR A 103 9.16 0.53 -3.63
N LEU A 104 8.48 1.52 -4.18
CA LEU A 104 7.73 2.53 -3.44
C LEU A 104 6.26 2.46 -3.85
N VAL A 105 5.41 2.09 -2.90
CA VAL A 105 3.98 1.96 -3.13
C VAL A 105 3.24 3.05 -2.36
N LEU A 106 2.40 3.81 -3.04
CA LEU A 106 1.45 4.75 -2.45
C LEU A 106 0.05 4.16 -2.59
N ASP A 107 -0.52 3.74 -1.48
CA ASP A 107 -1.88 3.23 -1.47
C ASP A 107 -2.89 4.38 -1.45
N GLU A 108 -4.04 4.17 -2.12
CA GLU A 108 -5.11 5.17 -2.28
C GLU A 108 -4.58 6.53 -2.77
N ILE A 109 -3.75 6.51 -3.82
CA ILE A 109 -3.03 7.70 -4.32
C ILE A 109 -3.96 8.88 -4.62
N HIS A 110 -5.22 8.63 -4.97
CA HIS A 110 -6.25 9.64 -5.23
C HIS A 110 -6.58 10.52 -4.01
N THR A 111 -6.24 10.06 -2.80
CA THR A 111 -6.46 10.83 -1.56
C THR A 111 -5.44 11.96 -1.39
N TYR A 112 -4.28 11.86 -2.04
CA TYR A 112 -3.21 12.86 -1.94
C TYR A 112 -3.41 14.02 -2.89
N THR A 113 -4.38 14.91 -2.57
CA THR A 113 -4.72 16.08 -3.37
C THR A 113 -4.40 17.40 -2.68
N GLY A 114 -4.39 18.51 -3.42
CA GLY A 114 -4.17 19.83 -2.86
C GLY A 114 -2.84 19.97 -2.10
N HIS A 115 -2.88 20.53 -0.90
CA HIS A 115 -1.68 20.73 -0.07
C HIS A 115 -1.05 19.41 0.35
N GLN A 116 -1.87 18.43 0.74
CA GLN A 116 -1.38 17.12 1.15
C GLN A 116 -0.67 16.41 -0.02
N GLY A 117 -1.18 16.52 -1.23
CA GLY A 117 -0.53 15.98 -2.42
C GLY A 117 0.85 16.60 -2.66
N ALA A 118 0.97 17.91 -2.49
CA ALA A 118 2.26 18.60 -2.62
C ALA A 118 3.26 18.16 -1.54
N ASP A 119 2.80 17.98 -0.30
CA ASP A 119 3.63 17.52 0.82
C ASP A 119 4.11 16.08 0.57
N VAL A 120 3.22 15.19 0.13
CA VAL A 120 3.58 13.79 -0.21
C VAL A 120 4.55 13.76 -1.39
N ALA A 121 4.34 14.56 -2.42
CA ALA A 121 5.27 14.65 -3.55
C ALA A 121 6.67 15.13 -3.11
N ALA A 122 6.75 16.09 -2.20
CA ALA A 122 8.02 16.55 -1.63
C ALA A 122 8.67 15.47 -0.77
N LEU A 123 7.87 14.73 0.00
CA LEU A 123 8.31 13.61 0.83
C LEU A 123 8.89 12.47 -0.02
N VAL A 124 8.22 12.10 -1.11
CA VAL A 124 8.70 11.08 -2.06
C VAL A 124 10.06 11.47 -2.65
N ARG A 125 10.21 12.74 -3.09
CA ARG A 125 11.50 13.23 -3.61
C ARG A 125 12.60 13.15 -2.57
N ARG A 126 12.27 13.51 -1.32
CA ARG A 126 13.21 13.44 -0.20
C ARG A 126 13.58 11.99 0.15
N LEU A 127 12.62 11.07 0.11
CA LEU A 127 12.89 9.64 0.29
C LEU A 127 13.85 9.14 -0.79
N LYS A 128 13.55 9.38 -2.07
CA LYS A 128 14.41 9.00 -3.19
C LYS A 128 15.83 9.55 -3.03
N GLN A 129 15.96 10.80 -2.61
CA GLN A 129 17.27 11.43 -2.38
C GLN A 129 18.03 10.83 -1.19
N ASN A 130 17.35 10.53 -0.07
CA ASN A 130 17.98 9.96 1.12
C ASN A 130 18.38 8.49 0.95
N THR A 131 17.68 7.76 0.09
CA THR A 131 17.95 6.35 -0.17
C THR A 131 18.83 6.12 -1.40
N ASP A 132 19.31 7.19 -2.03
CA ASP A 132 20.05 7.12 -3.30
C ASP A 132 19.34 6.23 -4.33
N ALA A 133 18.01 6.33 -4.35
CA ALA A 133 17.17 5.52 -5.21
C ALA A 133 17.36 5.95 -6.68
N GLY A 134 18.01 5.08 -7.44
CA GLY A 134 18.31 5.29 -8.84
C GLY A 134 17.11 5.07 -9.76
N GLU A 135 17.38 4.94 -11.06
CA GLU A 135 16.39 4.70 -12.10
C GLU A 135 15.68 3.32 -11.99
N GLU A 136 16.22 2.42 -11.15
CA GLU A 136 15.66 1.08 -10.94
C GLU A 136 14.49 1.05 -9.93
N LEU A 137 14.24 2.16 -9.21
CA LEU A 137 13.12 2.25 -8.28
C LEU A 137 11.79 2.18 -9.01
N VAL A 138 10.98 1.17 -8.71
CA VAL A 138 9.62 1.03 -9.22
C VAL A 138 8.65 1.75 -8.29
N CYS A 139 7.97 2.77 -8.83
CA CYS A 139 6.92 3.49 -8.12
C CYS A 139 5.54 2.98 -8.52
N VAL A 140 4.71 2.61 -7.56
CA VAL A 140 3.37 2.07 -7.77
C VAL A 140 2.34 2.91 -7.01
N GLY A 141 1.32 3.39 -7.69
CA GLY A 141 0.15 4.01 -7.07
C GLY A 141 -1.06 3.09 -7.20
N THR A 142 -1.76 2.81 -6.10
CA THR A 142 -3.03 2.09 -6.12
C THR A 142 -4.20 3.05 -5.90
N SER A 143 -5.36 2.74 -6.46
CA SER A 143 -6.58 3.54 -6.27
C SER A 143 -7.81 2.72 -6.55
N ALA A 144 -8.78 2.72 -5.62
CA ALA A 144 -10.06 2.04 -5.81
C ALA A 144 -11.03 2.86 -6.68
N THR A 145 -10.87 4.19 -6.75
CA THR A 145 -11.80 5.08 -7.43
C THR A 145 -11.07 6.09 -8.28
N VAL A 146 -10.78 5.71 -9.51
CA VAL A 146 -10.52 6.71 -10.55
C VAL A 146 -11.75 6.74 -11.43
N GLN A 147 -12.77 7.47 -11.00
CA GLN A 147 -13.86 7.87 -11.88
C GLN A 147 -13.33 8.98 -12.78
N SER A 148 -12.84 8.61 -13.93
CA SER A 148 -12.73 9.55 -15.03
C SER A 148 -13.96 9.38 -15.90
N ASP A 149 -14.50 10.48 -16.41
CA ASP A 149 -15.49 10.43 -17.45
C ASP A 149 -15.01 9.52 -18.60
N GLU A 150 -15.92 8.73 -19.15
CA GLU A 150 -15.65 7.75 -20.19
C GLU A 150 -14.92 8.42 -21.38
N GLY A 151 -13.59 8.28 -21.46
CA GLY A 151 -12.80 8.84 -22.53
C GLY A 151 -11.35 8.35 -22.53
N ILE A 152 -10.73 8.49 -23.69
CA ILE A 152 -9.32 8.15 -23.94
C ILE A 152 -8.37 8.95 -23.03
N ASP A 153 -8.81 10.13 -22.58
CA ASP A 153 -8.01 11.07 -21.78
C ASP A 153 -7.86 10.67 -20.29
N ALA A 154 -8.62 9.68 -19.84
CA ALA A 154 -8.64 9.31 -18.43
C ALA A 154 -7.33 8.66 -17.94
N ASN A 155 -6.68 7.85 -18.75
CA ASN A 155 -5.40 7.25 -18.41
C ASN A 155 -4.30 8.31 -18.42
N ASP A 156 -4.37 9.28 -19.33
CA ASP A 156 -3.42 10.39 -19.39
C ASP A 156 -3.50 11.26 -18.13
N GLU A 157 -4.71 11.58 -17.64
CA GLU A 157 -4.90 12.34 -16.38
C GLU A 157 -4.35 11.59 -15.17
N ILE A 158 -4.58 10.28 -15.09
CA ILE A 158 -4.06 9.43 -14.01
C ILE A 158 -2.54 9.38 -14.07
N ALA A 159 -1.98 9.15 -15.26
CA ALA A 159 -0.54 9.10 -15.47
C ALA A 159 0.12 10.44 -15.10
N GLU A 160 -0.47 11.58 -15.54
CA GLU A 160 0.02 12.91 -15.20
C GLU A 160 -0.03 13.19 -13.70
N PHE A 161 -1.15 12.85 -13.04
CA PHE A 161 -1.30 13.02 -11.59
C PHE A 161 -0.27 12.17 -10.82
N THR A 162 -0.18 10.89 -11.16
CA THR A 162 0.75 9.94 -10.56
C THR A 162 2.20 10.38 -10.76
N GLY A 163 2.53 10.81 -11.95
CA GLY A 163 3.86 11.34 -12.28
C GLY A 163 4.23 12.58 -11.47
N LYS A 164 3.27 13.49 -11.23
CA LYS A 164 3.49 14.65 -10.35
C LYS A 164 3.82 14.24 -8.90
N ILE A 165 3.15 13.23 -8.37
CA ILE A 165 3.39 12.73 -7.01
C ILE A 165 4.77 12.04 -6.93
N PHE A 166 5.08 11.14 -7.87
CA PHE A 166 6.35 10.42 -7.85
C PHE A 166 7.55 11.25 -8.34
N GLY A 167 7.29 12.36 -9.03
CA GLY A 167 8.34 13.24 -9.57
C GLY A 167 9.07 12.65 -10.76
N GLU A 168 8.39 11.80 -11.55
CA GLU A 168 8.89 11.15 -12.76
C GLU A 168 7.78 11.04 -13.80
N GLY A 169 8.16 10.78 -15.07
CA GLY A 169 7.18 10.54 -16.12
C GLY A 169 6.51 9.19 -15.97
N VAL A 170 5.18 9.17 -15.99
CA VAL A 170 4.39 7.94 -16.04
C VAL A 170 3.68 7.89 -17.39
N ASP A 171 3.79 6.76 -18.08
CA ASP A 171 3.12 6.54 -19.35
C ASP A 171 1.67 6.09 -19.11
N ALA A 172 0.72 6.56 -19.92
CA ALA A 172 -0.67 6.13 -19.85
C ALA A 172 -0.85 4.62 -20.06
N ASP A 173 0.06 3.99 -20.79
CA ASP A 173 0.08 2.52 -21.00
C ASP A 173 0.41 1.75 -19.71
N ASN A 174 0.99 2.41 -18.72
CA ASN A 174 1.28 1.83 -17.39
C ASN A 174 0.07 1.92 -16.42
N VAL A 175 -1.03 2.51 -16.85
CA VAL A 175 -2.27 2.58 -16.07
C VAL A 175 -3.07 1.29 -16.26
N VAL A 176 -3.04 0.42 -15.23
CA VAL A 176 -3.79 -0.83 -15.22
C VAL A 176 -5.16 -0.59 -14.62
N ARG A 177 -6.21 -0.93 -15.36
CA ARG A 177 -7.60 -0.84 -14.93
C ARG A 177 -8.25 -2.21 -14.88
N GLU A 178 -9.36 -2.27 -14.15
CA GLU A 178 -10.24 -3.43 -14.20
C GLU A 178 -10.74 -3.66 -15.64
N SER A 179 -10.58 -4.87 -16.13
CA SER A 179 -11.14 -5.30 -17.41
C SER A 179 -12.28 -6.26 -17.16
N HIS A 180 -13.49 -5.83 -17.51
CA HIS A 180 -14.64 -6.73 -17.52
C HIS A 180 -14.60 -7.57 -18.80
N TYR A 181 -14.44 -8.87 -18.68
CA TYR A 181 -14.75 -9.77 -19.79
C TYR A 181 -16.26 -9.70 -20.02
N PRO A 182 -16.74 -9.32 -21.20
CA PRO A 182 -18.15 -9.43 -21.50
C PRO A 182 -18.51 -10.92 -21.32
N LEU A 183 -19.54 -11.18 -20.50
CA LEU A 183 -20.10 -12.51 -20.43
C LEU A 183 -20.44 -12.92 -21.88
N PRO A 184 -20.10 -14.14 -22.32
CA PRO A 184 -20.49 -14.63 -23.65
C PRO A 184 -22.00 -14.90 -23.64
N LEU A 185 -22.77 -13.82 -23.59
CA LEU A 185 -24.18 -13.88 -23.91
C LEU A 185 -24.23 -14.02 -25.44
N SER A 186 -24.66 -15.16 -25.94
CA SER A 186 -24.99 -15.26 -27.35
C SER A 186 -26.11 -14.23 -27.62
N ASP A 187 -25.94 -13.37 -28.62
CA ASP A 187 -26.90 -12.34 -29.02
C ASP A 187 -28.31 -12.92 -29.35
N ASP A 188 -28.44 -14.24 -29.37
CA ASP A 188 -29.63 -14.99 -29.74
C ASP A 188 -30.41 -15.63 -28.56
N GLU A 189 -29.90 -15.59 -27.31
CA GLU A 189 -30.69 -16.06 -26.18
C GLU A 189 -31.34 -14.87 -25.47
N PRO A 190 -32.70 -14.74 -25.59
CA PRO A 190 -33.39 -13.74 -24.78
C PRO A 190 -33.18 -14.07 -23.31
N LEU A 191 -32.76 -13.08 -22.53
CA LEU A 191 -32.76 -13.20 -21.07
C LEU A 191 -34.14 -13.76 -20.63
N PRO A 192 -34.17 -14.77 -19.76
CA PRO A 192 -35.44 -15.27 -19.25
C PRO A 192 -36.18 -14.11 -18.61
N ASN A 193 -37.34 -13.76 -19.18
CA ASN A 193 -38.16 -12.62 -18.76
C ASN A 193 -38.74 -12.76 -17.36
N ASP A 194 -38.63 -13.95 -16.74
CA ASP A 194 -39.18 -14.26 -15.44
C ASP A 194 -38.15 -15.09 -14.64
N ILE A 195 -37.20 -14.41 -13.99
CA ILE A 195 -36.51 -15.01 -12.86
C ILE A 195 -37.38 -14.75 -11.64
N GLU A 196 -38.32 -15.69 -11.35
CA GLU A 196 -38.97 -15.71 -10.03
C GLU A 196 -37.90 -16.11 -9.00
N VAL A 197 -37.32 -15.10 -8.30
CA VAL A 197 -36.50 -15.34 -7.14
C VAL A 197 -37.42 -15.81 -6.01
N THR A 198 -37.33 -17.07 -5.64
CA THR A 198 -38.11 -17.62 -4.54
C THR A 198 -37.43 -17.33 -3.20
N GLU A 199 -38.21 -17.30 -2.09
CA GLU A 199 -37.62 -17.10 -0.74
C GLU A 199 -36.54 -18.15 -0.38
N SER A 200 -36.58 -19.33 -1.02
CA SER A 200 -35.56 -20.37 -0.87
C SER A 200 -34.22 -20.01 -1.54
N ASP A 201 -34.23 -19.19 -2.58
CA ASP A 201 -33.01 -18.78 -3.28
C ASP A 201 -32.26 -17.71 -2.47
N ILE A 202 -32.99 -16.89 -1.71
CA ILE A 202 -32.43 -15.89 -0.82
C ILE A 202 -31.79 -16.55 0.40
N ALA A 203 -32.36 -17.62 0.92
CA ALA A 203 -31.86 -18.34 2.09
C ALA A 203 -30.52 -19.09 1.84
N THR A 204 -30.13 -19.30 0.59
CA THR A 204 -28.88 -19.95 0.23
C THR A 204 -27.70 -18.98 0.10
N PHE A 205 -27.94 -17.67 0.17
CA PHE A 205 -26.86 -16.64 0.09
C PHE A 205 -26.35 -16.17 1.46
N ASP A 206 -26.95 -16.62 2.56
CA ASP A 206 -26.52 -16.32 3.94
C ASP A 206 -25.69 -17.49 4.52
N GLY A 207 -24.59 -17.85 3.83
CA GLY A 207 -23.67 -18.89 4.29
C GLY A 207 -22.23 -18.57 3.94
#